data_969eb18b966bcbbd2108ec6dd6e73ffa
#
_entry.id   969eb18b966bcbbd2108ec6dd6e73ffa
#
_cell.length_a   1.000
_cell.length_b   1.000
_cell.length_c   1.000
_cell.angle_alpha   90.00
_cell.angle_beta   90.00
_cell.angle_gamma   90.00
#
_symmetry.space_group_name_H-M   'P 1'
#
loop_
_entity.id
_entity.type
_entity.pdbx_description
1 polymer ?
#
loop_
_entity_poly.entity_id
_entity_poly.type
_entity_poly.pdbx_seq_one_letter_code
_entity_poly.pdbx_strand_id
1 'polypeptide(L)'
;MSATVIAGIEVPSSSLIRDVTELVQSSAPPLLYHHSRRVFFWGSMRGRNRGMTYDPELLYAGALFHDLGLTDRFSGSEQRFEIDGADEARRFLLDAGVPPERAHLVWEAIALHTTPEVPWHMAPEIALVTAGVELDVLGLGYD
;
A
#
# COMPACT_ATOMS: atom_id res chain seq x y z
N MET A 1 -7.33 15.53 16.73
CA MET A 1 -6.78 15.84 15.40
C MET A 1 -7.84 15.61 14.34
N SER A 2 -7.96 16.53 13.42
CA SER A 2 -8.88 16.34 12.31
C SER A 2 -8.29 15.32 11.32
N ALA A 3 -9.15 14.42 10.83
CA ALA A 3 -8.77 13.47 9.80
C ALA A 3 -8.58 14.19 8.46
N THR A 4 -7.64 13.71 7.65
CA THR A 4 -7.50 14.17 6.28
C THR A 4 -8.50 13.41 5.41
N VAL A 5 -9.34 14.14 4.68
CA VAL A 5 -10.34 13.56 3.78
C VAL A 5 -10.09 14.10 2.37
N ILE A 6 -9.93 13.21 1.40
CA ILE A 6 -9.72 13.55 0.00
C ILE A 6 -10.67 12.72 -0.84
N ALA A 7 -11.49 13.38 -1.68
CA ALA A 7 -12.49 12.72 -2.53
C ALA A 7 -13.43 11.79 -1.73
N GLY A 8 -13.74 12.18 -0.49
CA GLY A 8 -14.59 11.38 0.39
C GLY A 8 -13.89 10.22 1.07
N ILE A 9 -12.61 10.02 0.82
CA ILE A 9 -11.82 8.96 1.46
C ILE A 9 -11.05 9.56 2.64
N GLU A 10 -11.24 8.98 3.82
CA GLU A 10 -10.54 9.39 5.03
C GLU A 10 -9.21 8.64 5.13
N VAL A 11 -8.11 9.39 5.33
CA VAL A 11 -6.81 8.80 5.63
C VAL A 11 -6.81 8.41 7.11
N PRO A 12 -6.46 7.16 7.46
CA PRO A 12 -6.33 6.78 8.87
C PRO A 12 -5.31 7.68 9.59
N SER A 13 -5.55 7.94 10.87
CA SER A 13 -4.75 8.92 11.63
C SER A 13 -4.04 8.33 12.85
N SER A 14 -3.88 7.02 12.93
CA SER A 14 -3.17 6.38 14.03
C SER A 14 -1.67 6.69 14.02
N SER A 15 -0.98 6.41 15.14
CA SER A 15 0.47 6.57 15.21
C SER A 15 1.17 5.66 14.20
N LEU A 16 0.64 4.47 13.96
CA LEU A 16 1.16 3.56 12.94
C LEU A 16 1.18 4.24 11.56
N ILE A 17 0.05 4.85 11.18
CA ILE A 17 -0.07 5.50 9.87
C ILE A 17 0.86 6.70 9.76
N ARG A 18 1.04 7.47 10.83
CA ARG A 18 2.01 8.56 10.83
C ARG A 18 3.43 8.05 10.63
N ASP A 19 3.79 6.95 11.30
CA ASP A 19 5.13 6.37 11.19
C ASP A 19 5.37 5.80 9.79
N VAL A 20 4.39 5.13 9.19
CA VAL A 20 4.46 4.64 7.81
C VAL A 20 4.68 5.80 6.85
N THR A 21 3.88 6.86 6.99
CA THR A 21 3.96 8.04 6.13
C THR A 21 5.34 8.70 6.23
N GLU A 22 5.84 8.88 7.45
CA GLU A 22 7.14 9.50 7.68
C GLU A 22 8.27 8.69 7.06
N LEU A 23 8.27 7.38 7.24
CA LEU A 23 9.31 6.52 6.66
C LEU A 23 9.33 6.61 5.14
N VAL A 24 8.19 6.49 4.51
CA VAL A 24 8.11 6.51 3.04
C VAL A 24 8.44 7.91 2.50
N GLN A 25 7.90 8.95 3.12
CA GLN A 25 8.15 10.33 2.68
C GLN A 25 9.64 10.69 2.79
N SER A 26 10.34 10.21 3.82
CA SER A 26 11.77 10.48 4.00
C SER A 26 12.67 9.60 3.14
N SER A 27 12.17 8.48 2.62
CA SER A 27 12.95 7.50 1.85
C SER A 27 12.72 7.59 0.35
N ALA A 28 11.56 8.07 -0.09
CA ALA A 28 11.16 8.08 -1.50
C ALA A 28 11.25 9.48 -2.09
N PRO A 29 11.60 9.60 -3.39
CA PRO A 29 11.46 10.88 -4.09
C PRO A 29 9.98 11.32 -4.10
N PRO A 30 9.71 12.64 -4.20
CA PRO A 30 8.32 13.14 -4.17
C PRO A 30 7.40 12.47 -5.19
N LEU A 31 7.88 12.20 -6.40
CA LEU A 31 7.09 11.53 -7.44
C LEU A 31 6.58 10.17 -6.96
N LEU A 32 7.47 9.38 -6.37
CA LEU A 32 7.15 8.05 -5.90
C LEU A 32 6.23 8.10 -4.67
N TYR A 33 6.49 9.02 -3.75
CA TYR A 33 5.64 9.21 -2.57
C TYR A 33 4.22 9.58 -2.97
N HIS A 34 4.06 10.52 -3.89
CA HIS A 34 2.72 10.94 -4.33
C HIS A 34 1.99 9.84 -5.08
N HIS A 35 2.70 9.07 -5.92
CA HIS A 35 2.13 7.89 -6.57
C HIS A 35 1.59 6.90 -5.52
N SER A 36 2.40 6.60 -4.52
CA SER A 36 2.01 5.65 -3.46
C SER A 36 0.77 6.14 -2.70
N ARG A 37 0.68 7.43 -2.42
CA ARG A 37 -0.52 8.00 -1.80
C ARG A 37 -1.74 7.88 -2.71
N ARG A 38 -1.60 8.15 -4.01
CA ARG A 38 -2.71 8.00 -4.96
C ARG A 38 -3.18 6.55 -5.04
N VAL A 39 -2.28 5.59 -4.94
CA VAL A 39 -2.65 4.16 -4.91
C VAL A 39 -3.63 3.88 -3.77
N PHE A 40 -3.39 4.45 -2.59
CA PHE A 40 -4.32 4.32 -1.47
C PHE A 40 -5.70 4.90 -1.81
N PHE A 41 -5.75 6.11 -2.38
CA PHE A 41 -7.02 6.75 -2.69
C PHE A 41 -7.78 6.00 -3.78
N TRP A 42 -7.12 5.60 -4.86
CA TRP A 42 -7.75 4.83 -5.93
C TRP A 42 -8.25 3.47 -5.44
N GLY A 43 -7.44 2.77 -4.65
CA GLY A 43 -7.85 1.49 -4.07
C GLY A 43 -9.04 1.65 -3.15
N SER A 44 -9.04 2.66 -2.29
CA SER A 44 -10.15 2.95 -1.37
C SER A 44 -11.44 3.28 -2.12
N MET A 45 -11.35 4.08 -3.18
CA MET A 45 -12.51 4.42 -4.00
C MET A 45 -13.08 3.17 -4.70
N ARG A 46 -12.20 2.31 -5.22
CA ARG A 46 -12.64 1.05 -5.82
C ARG A 46 -13.36 0.18 -4.79
N GLY A 47 -12.79 0.04 -3.59
CA GLY A 47 -13.39 -0.75 -2.52
C GLY A 47 -14.76 -0.23 -2.14
N ARG A 48 -14.89 1.08 -1.97
CA ARG A 48 -16.17 1.72 -1.65
C ARG A 48 -17.19 1.50 -2.77
N ASN A 49 -16.79 1.72 -4.02
CA ASN A 49 -17.70 1.58 -5.15
C ASN A 49 -18.21 0.15 -5.34
N ARG A 50 -17.44 -0.83 -4.92
CA ARG A 50 -17.80 -2.24 -5.02
C ARG A 50 -18.37 -2.82 -3.73
N GLY A 51 -18.57 -1.99 -2.71
CA GLY A 51 -19.12 -2.44 -1.44
C GLY A 51 -18.22 -3.40 -0.68
N MET A 52 -16.91 -3.32 -0.88
CA MET A 52 -15.95 -4.21 -0.22
C MET A 52 -15.66 -3.73 1.20
N THR A 53 -15.53 -4.68 2.12
CA THR A 53 -15.06 -4.41 3.48
C THR A 53 -13.56 -4.70 3.54
N TYR A 54 -12.78 -3.72 3.97
CA TYR A 54 -11.33 -3.84 4.05
C TYR A 54 -10.82 -3.03 5.24
N ASP A 55 -9.59 -3.34 5.67
CA ASP A 55 -8.91 -2.59 6.73
C ASP A 55 -8.18 -1.40 6.12
N PRO A 56 -8.60 -0.15 6.40
CA PRO A 56 -7.95 1.02 5.81
C PRO A 56 -6.49 1.19 6.19
N GLU A 57 -6.10 0.78 7.39
CA GLU A 57 -4.70 0.90 7.81
C GLU A 57 -3.81 -0.07 7.03
N LEU A 58 -4.27 -1.30 6.82
CA LEU A 58 -3.51 -2.27 6.03
C LEU A 58 -3.44 -1.87 4.57
N LEU A 59 -4.54 -1.35 4.01
CA LEU A 59 -4.53 -0.85 2.64
C LEU A 59 -3.55 0.32 2.51
N TYR A 60 -3.57 1.25 3.47
CA TYR A 60 -2.66 2.38 3.46
C TYR A 60 -1.20 1.92 3.52
N ALA A 61 -0.87 1.02 4.45
CA ALA A 61 0.49 0.50 4.59
C ALA A 61 0.94 -0.20 3.30
N GLY A 62 0.09 -1.03 2.71
CA GLY A 62 0.39 -1.70 1.45
C GLY A 62 0.65 -0.71 0.33
N ALA A 63 -0.20 0.30 0.22
CA ALA A 63 -0.06 1.34 -0.80
C ALA A 63 1.22 2.14 -0.61
N LEU A 64 1.50 2.61 0.60
CA LEU A 64 2.67 3.44 0.88
C LEU A 64 3.98 2.68 0.70
N PHE A 65 4.02 1.41 1.06
CA PHE A 65 5.24 0.60 0.99
C PHE A 65 5.44 -0.13 -0.34
N HIS A 66 4.45 -0.15 -1.25
CA HIS A 66 4.52 -1.06 -2.39
C HIS A 66 5.75 -0.84 -3.30
N ASP A 67 6.21 0.38 -3.44
CA ASP A 67 7.38 0.71 -4.25
C ASP A 67 8.63 1.01 -3.42
N LEU A 68 8.60 0.72 -2.12
CA LEU A 68 9.72 1.05 -1.23
C LEU A 68 11.02 0.36 -1.65
N GLY A 69 10.92 -0.84 -2.23
CA GLY A 69 12.08 -1.57 -2.74
C GLY A 69 12.79 -0.90 -3.92
N LEU A 70 12.17 0.11 -4.52
CA LEU A 70 12.80 0.92 -5.57
C LEU A 70 13.65 2.07 -5.03
N THR A 71 13.53 2.37 -3.74
CA THR A 71 14.27 3.49 -3.14
C THR A 71 15.71 3.11 -2.85
N ASP A 72 16.61 4.09 -2.85
CA ASP A 72 18.04 3.86 -2.60
C ASP A 72 18.29 3.18 -1.26
N ARG A 73 17.50 3.52 -0.25
CA ARG A 73 17.67 2.99 1.11
C ARG A 73 17.33 1.50 1.20
N PHE A 74 16.38 1.02 0.40
CA PHE A 74 15.85 -0.34 0.53
C PHE A 74 16.07 -1.21 -0.71
N SER A 75 16.77 -0.70 -1.72
CA SER A 75 17.20 -1.50 -2.87
C SER A 75 18.58 -2.08 -2.61
N GLY A 76 19.07 -2.90 -3.53
CA GLY A 76 20.44 -3.40 -3.47
C GLY A 76 20.57 -4.85 -3.04
N SER A 77 19.47 -5.56 -2.76
CA SER A 77 19.48 -7.01 -2.60
C SER A 77 19.45 -7.68 -3.98
N GLU A 78 19.67 -8.99 -4.03
CA GLU A 78 19.54 -9.76 -5.27
C GLU A 78 18.09 -10.16 -5.55
N GLN A 79 17.18 -9.87 -4.61
CA GLN A 79 15.75 -10.15 -4.77
C GLN A 79 15.08 -9.11 -5.66
N ARG A 80 13.93 -9.45 -6.19
CA ARG A 80 13.05 -8.48 -6.86
C ARG A 80 12.69 -7.36 -5.90
N PHE A 81 12.51 -6.14 -6.44
CA PHE A 81 12.17 -4.98 -5.60
C PHE A 81 10.86 -5.17 -4.83
N GLU A 82 9.89 -5.90 -5.43
CA GLU A 82 8.62 -6.17 -4.74
C GLU A 82 8.85 -6.95 -3.45
N ILE A 83 9.78 -7.90 -3.46
CA ILE A 83 10.10 -8.68 -2.27
C ILE A 83 10.85 -7.83 -1.25
N ASP A 84 11.78 -6.99 -1.69
CA ASP A 84 12.49 -6.08 -0.79
C ASP A 84 11.51 -5.16 -0.07
N GLY A 85 10.56 -4.57 -0.79
CA GLY A 85 9.54 -3.73 -0.20
C GLY A 85 8.61 -4.49 0.73
N ALA A 86 8.19 -5.69 0.32
CA ALA A 86 7.31 -6.53 1.13
C ALA A 86 7.97 -6.96 2.44
N ASP A 87 9.25 -7.36 2.38
CA ASP A 87 9.99 -7.78 3.57
C ASP A 87 10.15 -6.63 4.57
N GLU A 88 10.47 -5.43 4.09
CA GLU A 88 10.63 -4.26 4.95
C GLU A 88 9.29 -3.84 5.56
N ALA A 89 8.22 -3.86 4.77
CA ALA A 89 6.88 -3.53 5.28
C ALA A 89 6.48 -4.49 6.39
N ARG A 90 6.67 -5.79 6.18
CA ARG A 90 6.32 -6.80 7.20
C ARG A 90 7.13 -6.60 8.46
N ARG A 91 8.43 -6.39 8.34
CA ARG A 91 9.31 -6.13 9.50
C ARG A 91 8.83 -4.90 10.27
N PHE A 92 8.56 -3.81 9.55
CA PHE A 92 8.08 -2.56 10.16
C PHE A 92 6.77 -2.78 10.93
N LEU A 93 5.82 -3.48 10.31
CA LEU A 93 4.51 -3.71 10.93
C LEU A 93 4.62 -4.64 12.15
N LEU A 94 5.42 -5.69 12.07
CA LEU A 94 5.65 -6.57 13.21
C LEU A 94 6.28 -5.82 14.38
N ASP A 95 7.27 -4.97 14.10
CA ASP A 95 7.91 -4.15 15.12
C ASP A 95 6.93 -3.16 15.76
N ALA A 96 5.92 -2.73 15.02
CA ALA A 96 4.87 -1.83 15.52
C ALA A 96 3.74 -2.57 16.26
N GLY A 97 3.82 -3.89 16.38
CA GLY A 97 2.83 -4.68 17.10
C GLY A 97 1.65 -5.18 16.28
N VAL A 98 1.72 -5.07 14.95
CA VAL A 98 0.67 -5.61 14.08
C VAL A 98 0.74 -7.14 14.12
N PRO A 99 -0.40 -7.84 14.28
CA PRO A 99 -0.39 -9.30 14.30
C PRO A 99 0.24 -9.89 13.02
N PRO A 100 0.96 -11.03 13.14
CA PRO A 100 1.68 -11.61 11.99
C PRO A 100 0.82 -11.89 10.78
N GLU A 101 -0.41 -12.38 10.95
CA GLU A 101 -1.31 -12.69 9.82
C GLU A 101 -1.73 -11.43 9.09
N ARG A 102 -1.86 -10.31 9.79
CA ARG A 102 -2.22 -9.03 9.18
C ARG A 102 -1.02 -8.40 8.48
N ALA A 103 0.16 -8.48 9.10
CA ALA A 103 1.40 -8.03 8.47
C ALA A 103 1.69 -8.85 7.19
N HIS A 104 1.34 -10.13 7.20
CA HIS A 104 1.51 -10.98 6.02
C HIS A 104 0.57 -10.60 4.88
N LEU A 105 -0.65 -10.14 5.17
CA LEU A 105 -1.54 -9.61 4.12
C LEU A 105 -0.88 -8.44 3.38
N VAL A 106 -0.24 -7.55 4.12
CA VAL A 106 0.48 -6.42 3.51
C VAL A 106 1.67 -6.93 2.69
N TRP A 107 2.39 -7.92 3.20
CA TRP A 107 3.48 -8.54 2.45
C TRP A 107 3.00 -9.08 1.10
N GLU A 108 1.88 -9.83 1.09
CA GLU A 108 1.32 -10.38 -0.14
C GLU A 108 0.86 -9.26 -1.09
N ALA A 109 0.23 -8.22 -0.55
CA ALA A 109 -0.22 -7.09 -1.36
C ALA A 109 0.95 -6.45 -2.12
N ILE A 110 2.09 -6.28 -1.45
CA ILE A 110 3.27 -5.66 -2.04
C ILE A 110 3.98 -6.62 -2.99
N ALA A 111 4.18 -7.87 -2.57
CA ALA A 111 4.87 -8.87 -3.38
C ALA A 111 4.16 -9.12 -4.71
N LEU A 112 2.84 -8.99 -4.75
CA LEU A 112 2.01 -9.33 -5.91
C LEU A 112 1.52 -8.11 -6.69
N HIS A 113 1.93 -6.88 -6.32
CA HIS A 113 1.33 -5.70 -6.97
C HIS A 113 1.70 -5.54 -8.45
N THR A 114 2.70 -6.25 -8.93
CA THR A 114 3.06 -6.28 -10.36
C THR A 114 2.55 -7.54 -11.07
N THR A 115 1.81 -8.39 -10.38
CA THR A 115 1.27 -9.63 -10.95
C THR A 115 -0.16 -9.37 -11.42
N PRO A 116 -0.45 -9.50 -12.73
CA PRO A 116 -1.81 -9.24 -13.22
C PRO A 116 -2.81 -10.28 -12.72
N GLU A 117 -4.03 -9.85 -12.51
CA GLU A 117 -5.24 -10.64 -12.23
C GLU A 117 -5.24 -11.41 -10.91
N VAL A 118 -4.17 -12.16 -10.59
CA VAL A 118 -4.14 -13.03 -9.39
C VAL A 118 -4.57 -12.30 -8.12
N PRO A 119 -4.05 -11.08 -7.84
CA PRO A 119 -4.45 -10.34 -6.63
C PRO A 119 -5.94 -9.99 -6.58
N TRP A 120 -6.62 -9.87 -7.72
CA TRP A 120 -8.05 -9.54 -7.75
C TRP A 120 -8.91 -10.60 -7.06
N HIS A 121 -8.41 -11.82 -6.97
CA HIS A 121 -9.13 -12.98 -6.40
C HIS A 121 -8.71 -13.27 -4.97
N MET A 122 -7.87 -12.42 -4.37
CA MET A 122 -7.33 -12.59 -3.02
C MET A 122 -8.04 -11.66 -2.02
N ALA A 123 -7.54 -11.57 -0.81
CA ALA A 123 -8.13 -10.74 0.23
C ALA A 123 -8.31 -9.29 -0.25
N PRO A 124 -9.34 -8.57 0.24
CA PRO A 124 -9.63 -7.20 -0.22
C PRO A 124 -8.42 -6.27 -0.18
N GLU A 125 -7.62 -6.28 0.86
CA GLU A 125 -6.45 -5.41 0.98
C GLU A 125 -5.43 -5.69 -0.12
N ILE A 126 -5.26 -6.95 -0.51
CA ILE A 126 -4.36 -7.36 -1.60
C ILE A 126 -4.93 -6.89 -2.94
N ALA A 127 -6.20 -7.18 -3.18
CA ALA A 127 -6.88 -6.80 -4.42
C ALA A 127 -6.87 -5.29 -4.63
N LEU A 128 -7.09 -4.51 -3.58
CA LEU A 128 -7.22 -3.05 -3.67
C LEU A 128 -5.88 -2.34 -3.85
N VAL A 129 -4.78 -2.86 -3.31
CA VAL A 129 -3.46 -2.30 -3.61
C VAL A 129 -3.18 -2.45 -5.11
N THR A 130 -3.38 -3.64 -5.65
CA THR A 130 -3.17 -3.88 -7.09
C THR A 130 -4.09 -3.02 -7.94
N ALA A 131 -5.37 -2.91 -7.57
CA ALA A 131 -6.32 -2.07 -8.30
C ALA A 131 -5.87 -0.60 -8.31
N GLY A 132 -5.40 -0.10 -7.18
CA GLY A 132 -4.88 1.26 -7.09
C GLY A 132 -3.67 1.51 -7.97
N VAL A 133 -2.74 0.56 -8.00
CA VAL A 133 -1.55 0.61 -8.87
C VAL A 133 -1.96 0.61 -10.34
N GLU A 134 -2.85 -0.29 -10.72
CA GLU A 134 -3.30 -0.41 -12.10
C GLU A 134 -4.03 0.85 -12.56
N LEU A 135 -4.86 1.43 -11.71
CA LEU A 135 -5.56 2.66 -12.04
C LEU A 135 -4.60 3.84 -12.20
N ASP A 136 -3.65 4.02 -11.28
CA ASP A 136 -2.73 5.16 -11.32
C ASP A 136 -1.74 5.08 -12.48
N VAL A 137 -1.25 3.88 -12.79
CA VAL A 137 -0.21 3.69 -13.82
C VAL A 137 -0.81 3.42 -15.21
N LEU A 138 -1.87 2.61 -15.28
CA LEU A 138 -2.42 2.12 -16.53
C LEU A 138 -3.80 2.68 -16.87
N GLY A 139 -4.47 3.34 -15.93
CA GLY A 139 -5.84 3.81 -16.10
C GLY A 139 -6.89 2.70 -16.13
N LEU A 140 -6.53 1.48 -15.73
CA LEU A 140 -7.45 0.34 -15.75
C LEU A 140 -8.46 0.47 -14.62
N GLY A 141 -9.72 0.16 -14.92
CA GLY A 141 -10.78 0.18 -13.92
C GLY A 141 -11.28 1.56 -13.58
N TYR A 142 -11.07 2.52 -14.47
CA TYR A 142 -11.49 3.90 -14.27
C TYR A 142 -13.04 4.04 -14.18
N ASP A 143 -13.78 3.12 -14.70
CA ASP A 143 -15.25 3.17 -14.66
C ASP A 143 -15.76 3.20 -13.20
#